data_04412b8f69164138a36fdf9ac636d508
#
_entry.id   04412b8f69164138a36fdf9ac636d508
#
_cell.length_a   1.000
_cell.length_b   1.000
_cell.length_c   1.000
_cell.angle_alpha   90.00
_cell.angle_beta   90.00
_cell.angle_gamma   90.00
#
_symmetry.space_group_name_H-M   'P 1'
#
loop_
_entity.id
_entity.type
_entity.pdbx_description
1 polymer ?
#
loop_
_entity_poly.entity_id
_entity_poly.type
_entity_poly.pdbx_seq_one_letter_code
_entity_poly.pdbx_strand_id
1 'polypeptide(L)'
;GAIAFGQIKNNYSIIAMYYPYLRAKQFELKALREFSEEHSGSNIVPILEPVKKQSAALERAVEDMMENKMRFALVLNPTDGDFKHDTVSFGAWLEESKQLLNGSQAKDWIPAFICTRRLLDDIPSLIEKYQLSNVMLVFKSCMDMEDPKVSCLVNDPRVEFVVNAFGAVGSRRLNTILKRTGKKIIR
;
A
#
# COMPACT_ATOMS: atom_id res chain seq x y z
N GLY A 1 2.84 3.23 -15.68
CA GLY A 1 2.26 2.96 -14.37
C GLY A 1 1.46 1.66 -14.40
N ALA A 2 1.59 0.83 -13.36
CA ALA A 2 0.75 -0.34 -13.23
C ALA A 2 -0.67 0.07 -12.85
N ILE A 3 -1.65 -0.51 -13.52
CA ILE A 3 -3.08 -0.30 -13.25
C ILE A 3 -3.58 -1.53 -12.53
N ALA A 4 -4.10 -1.39 -11.33
CA ALA A 4 -4.69 -2.47 -10.57
C ALA A 4 -6.20 -2.24 -10.39
N PHE A 5 -7.02 -3.24 -10.71
CA PHE A 5 -8.47 -3.21 -10.52
C PHE A 5 -8.87 -4.14 -9.38
N GLY A 6 -9.57 -3.62 -8.38
CA GLY A 6 -10.18 -4.40 -7.32
C GLY A 6 -11.71 -4.38 -7.44
N GLN A 7 -12.35 -5.55 -7.35
CA GLN A 7 -13.81 -5.64 -7.28
C GLN A 7 -14.24 -6.04 -5.86
N ILE A 8 -15.12 -5.24 -5.27
CA ILE A 8 -15.82 -5.56 -4.02
C ILE A 8 -17.25 -5.94 -4.39
N LYS A 9 -17.63 -7.20 -4.15
CA LYS A 9 -19.02 -7.64 -4.30
C LYS A 9 -19.81 -7.27 -3.05
N ASN A 10 -20.58 -6.22 -3.11
CA ASN A 10 -21.73 -6.01 -2.25
C ASN A 10 -23.00 -6.18 -3.08
N ASN A 11 -24.08 -6.70 -2.49
CA ASN A 11 -25.33 -7.04 -3.19
C ASN A 11 -26.08 -5.86 -3.85
N TYR A 12 -25.51 -4.66 -3.85
CA TYR A 12 -26.06 -3.47 -4.49
C TYR A 12 -24.91 -2.74 -5.21
N SER A 13 -24.83 -2.94 -6.50
CA SER A 13 -23.84 -2.38 -7.44
C SER A 13 -22.38 -2.77 -7.18
N ILE A 14 -21.72 -3.30 -8.21
CA ILE A 14 -20.28 -3.53 -8.20
C ILE A 14 -19.61 -2.16 -8.35
N ILE A 15 -19.15 -1.58 -7.26
CA ILE A 15 -18.31 -0.40 -7.31
C ILE A 15 -16.89 -0.88 -7.60
N ALA A 16 -16.41 -0.66 -8.82
CA ALA A 16 -15.03 -0.93 -9.17
C ALA A 16 -14.11 0.08 -8.47
N MET A 17 -13.27 -0.41 -7.55
CA MET A 17 -12.21 0.40 -6.94
C MET A 17 -10.97 0.36 -7.81
N TYR A 18 -10.34 1.51 -8.04
CA TYR A 18 -9.13 1.67 -8.81
C TYR A 18 -7.94 2.01 -7.91
N TYR A 19 -6.86 1.24 -8.01
CA TYR A 19 -5.67 1.38 -7.18
C TYR A 19 -4.44 1.70 -8.03
N PRO A 20 -4.22 2.96 -8.44
CA PRO A 20 -3.03 3.35 -9.19
C PRO A 20 -1.79 3.25 -8.32
N TYR A 21 -0.74 2.58 -8.81
CA TYR A 21 0.56 2.55 -8.15
C TYR A 21 1.42 3.71 -8.63
N LEU A 22 1.79 4.61 -7.71
CA LEU A 22 2.50 5.85 -7.99
C LEU A 22 3.81 5.89 -7.21
N ARG A 23 4.84 6.44 -7.84
CA ARG A 23 6.18 6.59 -7.24
C ARG A 23 6.33 7.87 -6.40
N ALA A 24 5.26 8.53 -6.05
CA ALA A 24 5.23 9.75 -5.26
C ALA A 24 6.23 10.83 -5.75
N LYS A 25 6.35 10.98 -7.07
CA LYS A 25 7.12 12.04 -7.69
C LYS A 25 6.36 13.37 -7.65
N GLN A 26 7.08 14.48 -7.72
CA GLN A 26 6.51 15.81 -7.57
C GLN A 26 5.26 16.08 -8.43
N PHE A 27 5.27 15.68 -9.71
CA PHE A 27 4.14 15.88 -10.60
C PHE A 27 2.94 14.97 -10.29
N GLU A 28 3.22 13.71 -9.89
CA GLU A 28 2.18 12.77 -9.45
C GLU A 28 1.50 13.28 -8.18
N LEU A 29 2.29 13.76 -7.22
CA LEU A 29 1.79 14.31 -5.96
C LEU A 29 0.98 15.58 -6.18
N LYS A 30 1.41 16.47 -7.09
CA LYS A 30 0.65 17.65 -7.46
C LYS A 30 -0.71 17.27 -8.07
N ALA A 31 -0.71 16.34 -9.03
CA ALA A 31 -1.94 15.86 -9.65
C ALA A 31 -2.91 15.21 -8.65
N LEU A 32 -2.38 14.47 -7.65
CA LEU A 32 -3.21 13.88 -6.60
C LEU A 32 -3.86 14.94 -5.70
N ARG A 33 -3.14 16.00 -5.36
CA ARG A 33 -3.68 17.12 -4.57
C ARG A 33 -4.86 17.75 -5.29
N GLU A 34 -4.66 18.17 -6.55
CA GLU A 34 -5.69 18.76 -7.41
C GLU A 34 -6.89 17.78 -7.56
N PHE A 35 -6.60 16.49 -7.78
CA PHE A 35 -7.64 15.47 -7.89
C PHE A 35 -8.44 15.29 -6.60
N SER A 36 -7.78 15.31 -5.45
CA SER A 36 -8.45 15.13 -4.15
C SER A 36 -9.42 16.27 -3.83
N GLU A 37 -9.09 17.49 -4.24
CA GLU A 37 -9.96 18.67 -4.06
C GLU A 37 -11.25 18.54 -4.86
N GLU A 38 -11.17 18.01 -6.09
CA GLU A 38 -12.30 17.92 -7.01
C GLU A 38 -13.14 16.65 -6.85
N HIS A 39 -12.55 15.56 -6.31
CA HIS A 39 -13.11 14.20 -6.33
C HIS A 39 -13.14 13.54 -4.95
N SER A 40 -13.60 14.26 -3.94
CA SER A 40 -13.84 13.72 -2.61
C SER A 40 -14.72 12.47 -2.67
N GLY A 41 -14.31 11.39 -1.98
CA GLY A 41 -15.06 10.13 -1.95
C GLY A 41 -15.00 9.31 -3.25
N SER A 42 -14.02 9.57 -4.11
CA SER A 42 -13.83 8.81 -5.37
C SER A 42 -13.51 7.34 -5.10
N ASN A 43 -13.78 6.49 -6.12
CA ASN A 43 -13.41 5.08 -6.11
C ASN A 43 -11.92 4.84 -6.42
N ILE A 44 -11.08 5.86 -6.27
CA ILE A 44 -9.65 5.80 -6.52
C ILE A 44 -8.92 5.80 -5.19
N VAL A 45 -8.07 4.79 -5.00
CA VAL A 45 -7.20 4.64 -3.83
C VAL A 45 -5.76 4.53 -4.32
N PRO A 46 -5.02 5.63 -4.44
CA PRO A 46 -3.63 5.58 -4.90
C PRO A 46 -2.75 4.84 -3.92
N ILE A 47 -1.83 4.02 -4.44
CA ILE A 47 -0.76 3.40 -3.67
C ILE A 47 0.50 4.24 -3.90
N LEU A 48 0.98 4.89 -2.85
CA LEU A 48 2.11 5.81 -2.91
C LEU A 48 3.39 5.11 -2.44
N GLU A 49 4.37 4.97 -3.32
CA GLU A 49 5.73 4.58 -2.95
C GLU A 49 6.62 5.83 -2.88
N PRO A 50 7.04 6.27 -1.69
CA PRO A 50 7.98 7.38 -1.55
C PRO A 50 9.29 7.08 -2.28
N VAL A 51 9.84 8.09 -2.96
CA VAL A 51 11.14 7.97 -3.66
C VAL A 51 12.20 8.91 -3.10
N LYS A 52 11.82 9.80 -2.17
CA LYS A 52 12.72 10.71 -1.46
C LYS A 52 12.52 10.58 0.04
N LYS A 53 13.60 10.59 0.80
CA LYS A 53 13.60 10.53 2.27
C LYS A 53 12.94 11.76 2.90
N GLN A 54 13.15 12.92 2.31
CA GLN A 54 12.51 14.17 2.72
C GLN A 54 11.72 14.71 1.54
N SER A 55 10.42 14.89 1.73
CA SER A 55 9.55 15.34 0.66
C SER A 55 8.38 16.16 1.20
N ALA A 56 8.58 17.46 1.28
CA ALA A 56 7.49 18.39 1.58
C ALA A 56 6.31 18.26 0.59
N ALA A 57 6.57 17.80 -0.64
CA ALA A 57 5.52 17.53 -1.61
C ALA A 57 4.66 16.33 -1.21
N LEU A 58 5.27 15.27 -0.65
CA LEU A 58 4.53 14.11 -0.13
C LEU A 58 3.72 14.48 1.11
N GLU A 59 4.31 15.22 2.04
CA GLU A 59 3.63 15.69 3.25
C GLU A 59 2.37 16.46 2.90
N ARG A 60 2.47 17.47 2.03
CA ARG A 60 1.33 18.26 1.57
C ARG A 60 0.28 17.41 0.84
N ALA A 61 0.72 16.46 0.00
CA ALA A 61 -0.23 15.60 -0.70
C ALA A 61 -1.00 14.68 0.24
N VAL A 62 -0.34 14.14 1.27
CA VAL A 62 -0.98 13.33 2.31
C VAL A 62 -1.96 14.19 3.11
N GLU A 63 -1.57 15.38 3.54
CA GLU A 63 -2.44 16.32 4.27
C GLU A 63 -3.69 16.65 3.46
N ASP A 64 -3.53 17.06 2.19
CA ASP A 64 -4.65 17.42 1.31
C ASP A 64 -5.58 16.21 1.06
N MET A 65 -5.04 15.02 0.81
CA MET A 65 -5.86 13.82 0.64
C MET A 65 -6.65 13.47 1.91
N MET A 66 -6.04 13.62 3.08
CA MET A 66 -6.72 13.38 4.37
C MET A 66 -7.82 14.41 4.61
N GLU A 67 -7.55 15.68 4.39
CA GLU A 67 -8.52 16.78 4.53
C GLU A 67 -9.72 16.58 3.60
N ASN A 68 -9.45 16.19 2.34
CA ASN A 68 -10.47 15.92 1.33
C ASN A 68 -11.11 14.53 1.45
N LYS A 69 -10.77 13.75 2.48
CA LYS A 69 -11.30 12.39 2.71
C LYS A 69 -11.03 11.43 1.55
N MET A 70 -9.97 11.65 0.82
CA MET A 70 -9.51 10.74 -0.20
C MET A 70 -8.65 9.64 0.42
N ARG A 71 -9.12 8.39 0.33
CA ARG A 71 -8.38 7.24 0.84
C ARG A 71 -7.15 6.95 -0.01
N PHE A 72 -6.03 6.58 0.62
CA PHE A 72 -4.79 6.21 -0.05
C PHE A 72 -4.07 5.09 0.70
N ALA A 73 -3.13 4.42 0.04
CA ALA A 73 -2.17 3.52 0.65
C ALA A 73 -0.77 4.16 0.61
N LEU A 74 -0.04 4.05 1.71
CA LEU A 74 1.33 4.55 1.82
C LEU A 74 2.29 3.40 2.06
N VAL A 75 3.27 3.23 1.17
CA VAL A 75 4.32 2.22 1.30
C VAL A 75 5.29 2.65 2.39
N LEU A 76 5.40 1.83 3.44
CA LEU A 76 6.22 2.08 4.61
C LEU A 76 7.65 1.55 4.50
N ASN A 77 7.93 0.69 3.51
CA ASN A 77 9.25 0.15 3.21
C ASN A 77 9.64 0.38 1.74
N PRO A 78 9.72 1.63 1.30
CA PRO A 78 10.02 1.95 -0.10
C PRO A 78 11.34 1.34 -0.55
N THR A 79 11.40 0.94 -1.82
CA THR A 79 12.57 0.26 -2.39
C THR A 79 13.21 1.03 -3.52
N ASP A 80 12.69 2.20 -3.85
CA ASP A 80 13.10 2.99 -5.02
C ASP A 80 13.65 4.38 -4.62
N GLY A 81 14.23 5.08 -5.56
CA GLY A 81 14.81 6.40 -5.33
C GLY A 81 15.94 6.39 -4.30
N ASP A 82 15.85 7.28 -3.31
CA ASP A 82 16.83 7.43 -2.22
C ASP A 82 16.92 6.18 -1.32
N PHE A 83 15.93 5.29 -1.39
CA PHE A 83 15.85 4.06 -0.58
C PHE A 83 16.47 2.85 -1.25
N LYS A 84 16.88 2.95 -2.52
CA LYS A 84 17.33 1.82 -3.34
C LYS A 84 18.53 1.06 -2.76
N HIS A 85 19.41 1.76 -2.07
CA HIS A 85 20.65 1.20 -1.51
C HIS A 85 20.78 1.40 -0.01
N ASP A 86 19.75 1.93 0.64
CA ASP A 86 19.79 2.30 2.04
C ASP A 86 18.80 1.46 2.86
N THR A 87 19.38 0.51 3.61
CA THR A 87 18.63 -0.34 4.53
C THR A 87 18.50 0.23 5.94
N VAL A 88 19.30 1.24 6.28
CA VAL A 88 19.42 1.78 7.64
C VAL A 88 18.38 2.88 7.89
N SER A 89 18.03 3.65 6.87
CA SER A 89 17.11 4.79 7.00
C SER A 89 15.62 4.38 7.00
N PHE A 90 15.31 3.11 6.78
CA PHE A 90 13.93 2.62 6.79
C PHE A 90 13.22 2.89 8.13
N GLY A 91 13.87 2.60 9.26
CA GLY A 91 13.29 2.85 10.57
C GLY A 91 13.04 4.33 10.85
N ALA A 92 13.98 5.21 10.51
CA ALA A 92 13.82 6.65 10.68
C ALA A 92 12.68 7.19 9.81
N TRP A 93 12.64 6.78 8.54
CA TRP A 93 11.57 7.18 7.63
C TRP A 93 10.19 6.69 8.10
N LEU A 94 10.12 5.49 8.65
CA LEU A 94 8.87 4.96 9.21
C LEU A 94 8.39 5.78 10.42
N GLU A 95 9.30 6.19 11.31
CA GLU A 95 8.96 7.06 12.44
C GLU A 95 8.48 8.45 11.98
N GLU A 96 9.12 9.03 10.97
CA GLU A 96 8.69 10.29 10.36
C GLU A 96 7.31 10.16 9.71
N SER A 97 7.07 9.07 8.99
CA SER A 97 5.75 8.79 8.38
C SER A 97 4.65 8.61 9.42
N LYS A 98 4.95 7.99 10.56
CA LYS A 98 4.02 7.92 11.69
C LYS A 98 3.68 9.29 12.26
N GLN A 99 4.66 10.16 12.37
CA GLN A 99 4.41 11.54 12.83
C GLN A 99 3.50 12.28 11.86
N LEU A 100 3.73 12.13 10.56
CA LEU A 100 2.91 12.69 9.50
C LEU A 100 1.44 12.22 9.59
N LEU A 101 1.25 10.97 9.96
CA LEU A 101 -0.05 10.32 10.04
C LEU A 101 -0.67 10.37 11.46
N ASN A 102 0.08 10.89 12.45
CA ASN A 102 -0.39 11.11 13.82
C ASN A 102 -1.48 12.19 13.84
N GLY A 103 -2.69 11.80 14.09
CA GLY A 103 -3.88 12.66 14.07
C GLY A 103 -4.92 12.21 13.05
N SER A 104 -4.53 11.38 12.09
CA SER A 104 -5.49 10.68 11.24
C SER A 104 -6.00 9.42 11.94
N GLN A 105 -7.29 9.18 11.83
CA GLN A 105 -7.82 7.89 12.24
C GLN A 105 -7.34 6.83 11.24
N ALA A 106 -6.97 5.65 11.72
CA ALA A 106 -6.50 4.50 10.92
C ALA A 106 -7.49 4.04 9.82
N LYS A 107 -8.62 4.70 9.68
CA LYS A 107 -9.62 4.46 8.62
C LYS A 107 -9.33 5.21 7.33
N ASP A 108 -8.50 6.24 7.37
CA ASP A 108 -8.34 7.17 6.26
C ASP A 108 -7.19 6.78 5.33
N TRP A 109 -6.26 5.96 5.80
CA TRP A 109 -5.15 5.48 4.99
C TRP A 109 -4.84 3.99 5.23
N ILE A 110 -4.11 3.38 4.31
CA ILE A 110 -3.75 1.97 4.31
C ILE A 110 -2.23 1.85 4.42
N PRO A 111 -1.69 1.26 5.51
CA PRO A 111 -0.27 0.94 5.57
C PRO A 111 0.07 -0.16 4.55
N ALA A 112 1.06 0.07 3.69
CA ALA A 112 1.45 -0.86 2.65
C ALA A 112 2.91 -1.30 2.81
N PHE A 113 3.19 -2.57 2.54
CA PHE A 113 4.54 -3.12 2.54
C PHE A 113 4.86 -3.81 1.21
N ILE A 114 6.01 -3.46 0.64
CA ILE A 114 6.57 -4.20 -0.50
C ILE A 114 7.16 -5.50 0.02
N CYS A 115 6.68 -6.61 -0.52
CA CYS A 115 7.17 -7.95 -0.17
C CYS A 115 8.37 -8.31 -1.03
N THR A 116 9.52 -8.41 -0.41
CA THR A 116 10.76 -8.95 -0.98
C THR A 116 11.31 -10.02 -0.05
N ARG A 117 12.10 -10.97 -0.58
CA ARG A 117 12.69 -12.03 0.24
C ARG A 117 13.44 -11.49 1.46
N ARG A 118 14.09 -10.33 1.31
CA ARG A 118 14.88 -9.70 2.38
C ARG A 118 14.01 -9.11 3.49
N LEU A 119 12.81 -8.64 3.17
CA LEU A 119 11.95 -7.89 4.10
C LEU A 119 10.83 -8.75 4.70
N LEU A 120 10.67 -10.00 4.22
CA LEU A 120 9.59 -10.87 4.71
C LEU A 120 9.63 -11.10 6.22
N ASP A 121 10.83 -11.23 6.78
CA ASP A 121 11.00 -11.50 8.22
C ASP A 121 10.72 -10.26 9.09
N ASP A 122 10.92 -9.06 8.53
CA ASP A 122 10.75 -7.80 9.25
C ASP A 122 9.30 -7.31 9.29
N ILE A 123 8.52 -7.61 8.23
CA ILE A 123 7.15 -7.09 8.09
C ILE A 123 6.25 -7.46 9.27
N PRO A 124 6.15 -8.72 9.74
CA PRO A 124 5.31 -9.07 10.90
C PRO A 124 5.68 -8.30 12.15
N SER A 125 6.98 -8.16 12.42
CA SER A 125 7.50 -7.41 13.56
C SER A 125 7.17 -5.92 13.49
N LEU A 126 7.20 -5.34 12.30
CA LEU A 126 6.82 -3.95 12.07
C LEU A 126 5.31 -3.73 12.25
N ILE A 127 4.49 -4.64 11.72
CA ILE A 127 3.04 -4.60 11.91
C ILE A 127 2.69 -4.62 13.40
N GLU A 128 3.36 -5.47 14.19
CA GLU A 128 3.14 -5.56 15.62
C GLU A 128 3.69 -4.36 16.37
N LYS A 129 4.93 -3.98 16.14
CA LYS A 129 5.59 -2.84 16.80
C LYS A 129 4.77 -1.55 16.65
N TYR A 130 4.21 -1.31 15.48
CA TYR A 130 3.46 -0.09 15.19
C TYR A 130 1.95 -0.27 15.30
N GLN A 131 1.48 -1.43 15.77
CA GLN A 131 0.06 -1.75 15.96
C GLN A 131 -0.78 -1.48 14.70
N LEU A 132 -0.25 -1.85 13.54
CA LEU A 132 -0.90 -1.60 12.26
C LEU A 132 -2.04 -2.58 12.00
N SER A 133 -3.08 -2.10 11.36
CA SER A 133 -4.22 -2.87 10.87
C SER A 133 -4.56 -2.47 9.43
N ASN A 134 -5.43 -3.21 8.77
CA ASN A 134 -5.80 -2.99 7.35
C ASN A 134 -4.58 -2.96 6.41
N VAL A 135 -3.58 -3.77 6.70
CA VAL A 135 -2.30 -3.78 6.00
C VAL A 135 -2.46 -4.27 4.56
N MET A 136 -1.76 -3.62 3.65
CA MET A 136 -1.65 -3.98 2.24
C MET A 136 -0.27 -4.59 1.97
N LEU A 137 -0.25 -5.78 1.36
CA LEU A 137 0.98 -6.41 0.87
C LEU A 137 1.11 -6.19 -0.63
N VAL A 138 2.25 -5.67 -1.07
CA VAL A 138 2.53 -5.38 -2.48
C VAL A 138 3.61 -6.31 -3.01
N PHE A 139 3.24 -7.19 -3.92
CA PHE A 139 4.16 -8.08 -4.62
C PHE A 139 4.58 -7.45 -5.96
N LYS A 140 5.80 -6.93 -6.03
CA LYS A 140 6.39 -6.30 -7.23
C LYS A 140 7.24 -7.28 -8.05
N SER A 141 7.66 -8.37 -7.45
CA SER A 141 8.46 -9.42 -8.08
C SER A 141 7.88 -10.79 -7.78
N CYS A 142 8.24 -11.77 -8.62
CA CYS A 142 7.79 -13.14 -8.44
C CYS A 142 8.31 -13.68 -7.11
N MET A 143 7.38 -14.14 -6.27
CA MET A 143 7.67 -14.82 -5.01
C MET A 143 6.97 -16.18 -4.98
N ASP A 144 7.58 -17.11 -4.27
CA ASP A 144 6.95 -18.38 -4.01
C ASP A 144 5.86 -18.22 -2.96
N MET A 145 4.61 -18.32 -3.38
CA MET A 145 3.45 -18.19 -2.50
C MET A 145 3.25 -19.41 -1.58
N GLU A 146 3.98 -20.51 -1.86
CA GLU A 146 4.00 -21.71 -1.01
C GLU A 146 5.09 -21.64 0.06
N ASP A 147 5.99 -20.65 -0.03
CA ASP A 147 6.94 -20.37 1.03
C ASP A 147 6.18 -20.15 2.35
N PRO A 148 6.50 -20.89 3.42
CA PRO A 148 5.81 -20.78 4.70
C PRO A 148 5.78 -19.35 5.25
N LYS A 149 6.83 -18.56 5.03
CA LYS A 149 6.91 -17.16 5.45
C LYS A 149 5.92 -16.28 4.70
N VAL A 150 5.84 -16.45 3.38
CA VAL A 150 4.87 -15.74 2.54
C VAL A 150 3.45 -16.14 2.92
N SER A 151 3.21 -17.44 3.06
CA SER A 151 1.91 -17.96 3.47
C SER A 151 1.47 -17.45 4.84
N CYS A 152 2.38 -17.43 5.81
CA CYS A 152 2.11 -16.90 7.15
C CYS A 152 1.73 -15.41 7.09
N LEU A 153 2.50 -14.61 6.35
CA LEU A 153 2.25 -13.18 6.21
C LEU A 153 0.92 -12.89 5.50
N VAL A 154 0.63 -13.59 4.42
CA VAL A 154 -0.64 -13.41 3.68
C VAL A 154 -1.84 -13.83 4.54
N ASN A 155 -1.68 -14.80 5.45
CA ASN A 155 -2.75 -15.24 6.35
C ASN A 155 -2.86 -14.39 7.63
N ASP A 156 -1.94 -13.46 7.89
CA ASP A 156 -2.02 -12.58 9.07
C ASP A 156 -3.37 -11.84 9.08
N PRO A 157 -4.14 -11.90 10.17
CA PRO A 157 -5.46 -11.28 10.26
C PRO A 157 -5.43 -9.76 10.11
N ARG A 158 -4.29 -9.12 10.33
CA ARG A 158 -4.09 -7.68 10.18
C ARG A 158 -3.87 -7.26 8.73
N VAL A 159 -3.58 -8.22 7.84
CA VAL A 159 -3.46 -8.01 6.39
C VAL A 159 -4.85 -8.10 5.77
N GLU A 160 -5.27 -7.06 5.08
CA GLU A 160 -6.57 -7.00 4.38
C GLU A 160 -6.43 -7.07 2.85
N PHE A 161 -5.36 -6.50 2.31
CA PHE A 161 -5.16 -6.35 0.87
C PHE A 161 -3.91 -7.09 0.40
N VAL A 162 -4.02 -7.72 -0.77
CA VAL A 162 -2.88 -8.30 -1.49
C VAL A 162 -2.85 -7.71 -2.90
N VAL A 163 -1.78 -6.98 -3.21
CA VAL A 163 -1.58 -6.33 -4.50
C VAL A 163 -0.60 -7.13 -5.35
N ASN A 164 -1.06 -7.53 -6.52
CA ASN A 164 -0.22 -8.14 -7.55
C ASN A 164 0.25 -7.08 -8.53
N ALA A 165 1.25 -6.32 -8.14
CA ALA A 165 1.81 -5.29 -8.99
C ALA A 165 2.60 -5.95 -10.15
N PHE A 166 2.37 -5.46 -11.36
CA PHE A 166 3.09 -5.89 -12.57
C PHE A 166 2.98 -7.39 -12.90
N GLY A 167 1.92 -8.06 -12.44
CA GLY A 167 1.74 -9.49 -12.71
C GLY A 167 2.76 -10.39 -12.02
N ALA A 168 3.30 -9.95 -10.89
CA ALA A 168 4.35 -10.67 -10.14
C ALA A 168 3.94 -12.08 -9.69
N VAL A 169 2.65 -12.31 -9.46
CA VAL A 169 2.09 -13.58 -9.01
C VAL A 169 1.08 -14.09 -10.03
N GLY A 170 1.16 -15.37 -10.40
CA GLY A 170 0.24 -15.99 -11.36
C GLY A 170 -1.21 -15.99 -10.88
N SER A 171 -2.16 -15.77 -11.81
CA SER A 171 -3.59 -15.64 -11.52
C SER A 171 -4.20 -16.86 -10.80
N ARG A 172 -3.74 -18.08 -11.12
CA ARG A 172 -4.21 -19.31 -10.46
C ARG A 172 -3.89 -19.30 -8.96
N ARG A 173 -2.67 -18.91 -8.59
CA ARG A 173 -2.22 -18.81 -7.18
C ARG A 173 -2.97 -17.72 -6.42
N LEU A 174 -3.19 -16.57 -7.06
CA LEU A 174 -4.00 -15.49 -6.46
C LEU A 174 -5.43 -15.94 -6.17
N ASN A 175 -6.05 -16.68 -7.09
CA ASN A 175 -7.39 -17.20 -6.88
C ASN A 175 -7.43 -18.20 -5.71
N THR A 176 -6.38 -18.99 -5.53
CA THR A 176 -6.25 -19.91 -4.38
C THR A 176 -6.16 -19.13 -3.07
N ILE A 177 -5.35 -18.07 -3.02
CA ILE A 177 -5.24 -17.19 -1.85
C ILE A 177 -6.61 -16.56 -1.53
N LEU A 178 -7.29 -16.00 -2.53
CA LEU A 178 -8.59 -15.39 -2.36
C LEU A 178 -9.61 -16.34 -1.74
N LYS A 179 -9.68 -17.57 -2.25
CA LYS A 179 -10.59 -18.60 -1.74
C LYS A 179 -10.28 -19.02 -0.31
N ARG A 180 -9.01 -19.07 0.06
CA ARG A 180 -8.56 -19.52 1.40
C ARG A 180 -8.67 -18.44 2.46
N THR A 181 -8.38 -17.19 2.12
CA THR A 181 -8.20 -16.10 3.09
C THR A 181 -9.35 -15.10 3.09
N GLY A 182 -10.16 -15.04 2.05
CA GLY A 182 -11.21 -14.02 1.87
C GLY A 182 -10.66 -12.59 1.67
N LYS A 183 -9.35 -12.44 1.45
CA LYS A 183 -8.71 -11.13 1.35
C LYS A 183 -8.99 -10.45 0.01
N LYS A 184 -8.93 -9.11 0.01
CA LYS A 184 -9.10 -8.31 -1.20
C LYS A 184 -7.85 -8.37 -2.05
N ILE A 185 -7.95 -8.96 -3.24
CA ILE A 185 -6.85 -9.06 -4.20
C ILE A 185 -7.00 -7.96 -5.26
N ILE A 186 -5.93 -7.18 -5.40
CA ILE A 186 -5.80 -6.10 -6.36
C ILE A 186 -4.82 -6.55 -7.46
N ARG A 187 -5.24 -6.45 -8.71
CA ARG A 187 -4.46 -6.90 -9.88
C ARG A 187 -4.13 -5.75 -10.81
#